data_1134a44c693d979895661e1dd310d174
#
_entry.id   1134a44c693d979895661e1dd310d174
#
_cell.length_a   1.000
_cell.length_b   1.000
_cell.length_c   1.000
_cell.angle_alpha   90.00
_cell.angle_beta   90.00
_cell.angle_gamma   90.00
#
_symmetry.space_group_name_H-M   'P 1'
#
loop_
_entity.id
_entity.type
_entity.pdbx_description
1 polymer ?
#
loop_
_entity_poly.entity_id
_entity_poly.type
_entity_poly.pdbx_seq_one_letter_code
_entity_poly.pdbx_strand_id
1 'polypeptide(L)'
;MPLVAGAFITRASGPASSAFEPILFLEFPMKVVAFKREQQGTGASRRLRNAGQTPGIIYGGAATPELIAVDGNALFHALKKEAFHGSVLDLELDGKTQQVLLRDFQMHAYKQLVLHVDFQRIDASQPIHTKVALHFINADVSPAVKLSGAIVSHVLNELEVSCLPGKLPEFITVDLSKLEAGQSVHVSDLSLPEGVSVVAHGKDQTVATSSIPRGAATAEAAAE
;
A
#
# COMPACT_ATOMS: atom_id res chain seq x y z
N MET A 1 14.10 69.98 -22.46
CA MET A 1 13.60 69.50 -21.15
C MET A 1 12.15 69.11 -21.32
N PRO A 2 11.80 67.86 -21.32
CA PRO A 2 10.39 67.46 -21.15
C PRO A 2 10.18 66.72 -19.81
N LEU A 3 9.07 67.11 -19.17
CA LEU A 3 8.50 66.53 -17.94
C LEU A 3 8.14 65.04 -18.14
N VAL A 4 8.55 64.23 -17.17
CA VAL A 4 8.12 62.83 -17.03
C VAL A 4 6.87 62.80 -16.13
N ALA A 5 5.74 62.39 -16.71
CA ALA A 5 4.49 62.14 -16.00
C ALA A 5 4.57 60.79 -15.31
N GLY A 6 4.45 60.74 -13.97
CA GLY A 6 4.35 59.55 -13.17
C GLY A 6 2.97 58.87 -13.31
N ALA A 7 2.94 57.64 -13.75
CA ALA A 7 1.73 56.82 -13.75
C ALA A 7 1.58 56.10 -12.41
N PHE A 8 0.52 56.46 -11.68
CA PHE A 8 0.06 55.76 -10.49
C PHE A 8 -0.57 54.40 -10.89
N ILE A 9 0.03 53.32 -10.50
CA ILE A 9 -0.57 52.01 -10.66
C ILE A 9 -1.37 51.69 -9.40
N THR A 10 -2.68 51.74 -9.50
CA THR A 10 -3.63 51.28 -8.50
C THR A 10 -3.58 49.75 -8.41
N ARG A 11 -3.15 49.25 -7.22
CA ARG A 11 -3.09 47.83 -6.88
C ARG A 11 -4.50 47.34 -6.50
N ALA A 12 -5.17 46.63 -7.43
CA ALA A 12 -6.42 45.94 -7.14
C ALA A 12 -6.12 44.69 -6.32
N SER A 13 -6.58 44.70 -5.07
CA SER A 13 -6.61 43.50 -4.18
C SER A 13 -7.87 42.69 -4.49
N GLY A 14 -7.73 41.66 -5.33
CA GLY A 14 -8.72 40.61 -5.48
C GLY A 14 -8.48 39.48 -4.51
N PRO A 15 -9.52 38.82 -3.97
CA PRO A 15 -9.36 37.69 -3.06
C PRO A 15 -8.81 36.48 -3.82
N ALA A 16 -7.72 35.94 -3.34
CA ALA A 16 -7.16 34.68 -3.80
C ALA A 16 -8.10 33.53 -3.42
N SER A 17 -8.97 33.15 -4.33
CA SER A 17 -9.66 31.87 -4.29
C SER A 17 -8.60 30.78 -4.56
N SER A 18 -8.11 30.14 -3.52
CA SER A 18 -7.31 28.92 -3.65
C SER A 18 -8.25 27.79 -4.06
N ALA A 19 -8.54 27.71 -5.36
CA ALA A 19 -9.04 26.47 -5.94
C ALA A 19 -7.91 25.43 -5.77
N PHE A 20 -8.13 24.53 -4.84
CA PHE A 20 -7.35 23.31 -4.71
C PHE A 20 -7.67 22.50 -5.96
N GLU A 21 -6.88 22.69 -7.01
CA GLU A 21 -6.94 21.78 -8.15
C GLU A 21 -6.52 20.41 -7.63
N PRO A 22 -7.37 19.36 -7.84
CA PRO A 22 -6.93 18.01 -7.55
C PRO A 22 -5.73 17.76 -8.47
N ILE A 23 -4.56 17.60 -7.89
CA ILE A 23 -3.39 17.11 -8.60
C ILE A 23 -3.81 15.76 -9.15
N LEU A 24 -4.10 15.72 -10.45
CA LEU A 24 -4.31 14.50 -11.19
C LEU A 24 -2.96 13.76 -11.10
N PHE A 25 -2.85 12.87 -10.12
CA PHE A 25 -1.73 11.94 -10.04
C PHE A 25 -1.77 11.13 -11.33
N LEU A 26 -0.91 11.48 -12.29
CA LEU A 26 -0.62 10.61 -13.41
C LEU A 26 0.03 9.37 -12.78
N GLU A 27 -0.78 8.35 -12.55
CA GLU A 27 -0.29 7.03 -12.21
C GLU A 27 0.56 6.55 -13.37
N PHE A 28 1.88 6.71 -13.26
CA PHE A 28 2.79 6.03 -14.16
C PHE A 28 2.71 4.55 -13.82
N PRO A 29 2.19 3.71 -14.72
CA PRO A 29 2.13 2.28 -14.47
C PRO A 29 3.55 1.80 -14.15
N MET A 30 3.72 1.16 -13.01
CA MET A 30 5.02 0.65 -12.61
C MET A 30 5.39 -0.50 -13.55
N LYS A 31 6.43 -0.29 -14.37
CA LYS A 31 6.88 -1.24 -15.37
C LYS A 31 7.88 -2.24 -14.78
N VAL A 32 7.63 -3.51 -14.97
CA VAL A 32 8.51 -4.61 -14.59
C VAL A 32 8.99 -5.32 -15.86
N VAL A 33 10.30 -5.39 -16.06
CA VAL A 33 10.87 -6.14 -17.18
C VAL A 33 11.17 -7.56 -16.74
N ALA A 34 10.64 -8.53 -17.46
CA ALA A 34 10.81 -9.94 -17.20
C ALA A 34 11.33 -10.68 -18.45
N PHE A 35 12.09 -11.71 -18.21
CA PHE A 35 12.61 -12.62 -19.24
C PHE A 35 11.98 -14.00 -19.08
N LYS A 36 11.63 -14.62 -20.19
CA LYS A 36 11.13 -15.99 -20.18
C LYS A 36 12.24 -16.96 -19.80
N ARG A 37 11.92 -17.94 -18.95
CA ARG A 37 12.87 -19.00 -18.59
C ARG A 37 12.32 -20.36 -18.94
N GLU A 38 13.18 -21.25 -19.44
CA GLU A 38 12.83 -22.63 -19.79
C GLU A 38 13.24 -23.64 -18.71
N GLN A 39 14.38 -23.36 -18.03
CA GLN A 39 14.91 -24.28 -17.05
C GLN A 39 14.20 -24.16 -15.71
N GLN A 40 13.77 -25.31 -15.18
CA GLN A 40 13.11 -25.44 -13.87
C GLN A 40 14.02 -26.19 -12.88
N GLY A 41 13.57 -26.20 -11.63
CA GLY A 41 14.19 -26.94 -10.54
C GLY A 41 15.11 -26.11 -9.66
N THR A 42 15.47 -26.70 -8.52
CA THR A 42 16.22 -26.04 -7.43
C THR A 42 17.58 -25.56 -7.88
N GLY A 43 18.30 -26.35 -8.67
CA GLY A 43 19.63 -26.00 -9.17
C GLY A 43 19.60 -24.82 -10.14
N ALA A 44 18.63 -24.78 -11.06
CA ALA A 44 18.45 -23.69 -12.01
C ALA A 44 18.08 -22.39 -11.28
N SER A 45 17.11 -22.43 -10.37
CA SER A 45 16.72 -21.27 -9.55
C SER A 45 17.87 -20.74 -8.69
N ARG A 46 18.72 -21.62 -8.14
CA ARG A 46 19.90 -21.20 -7.40
C ARG A 46 20.93 -20.49 -8.29
N ARG A 47 21.17 -20.97 -9.52
CA ARG A 47 22.06 -20.29 -10.46
C ARG A 47 21.55 -18.91 -10.86
N LEU A 48 20.24 -18.76 -11.12
CA LEU A 48 19.60 -17.46 -11.40
C LEU A 48 19.82 -16.46 -10.26
N ARG A 49 19.56 -16.89 -9.01
CA ARG A 49 19.76 -16.00 -7.85
C ARG A 49 21.20 -15.60 -7.67
N ASN A 50 22.15 -16.49 -7.94
CA ASN A 50 23.58 -16.17 -7.91
C ASN A 50 23.99 -15.20 -9.03
N ALA A 51 23.25 -15.19 -10.15
CA ALA A 51 23.41 -14.22 -11.24
C ALA A 51 22.67 -12.89 -11.00
N GLY A 52 22.06 -12.70 -9.83
CA GLY A 52 21.31 -11.49 -9.49
C GLY A 52 19.89 -11.45 -10.03
N GLN A 53 19.40 -12.54 -10.58
CA GLN A 53 18.01 -12.64 -11.09
C GLN A 53 17.12 -13.38 -10.11
N THR A 54 15.87 -12.94 -9.99
CA THR A 54 14.84 -13.59 -9.19
C THR A 54 13.93 -14.44 -10.08
N PRO A 55 13.80 -15.73 -9.79
CA PRO A 55 12.81 -16.57 -10.47
C PRO A 55 11.39 -16.18 -10.04
N GLY A 56 10.47 -16.17 -10.98
CA GLY A 56 9.05 -15.92 -10.74
C GLY A 56 8.16 -16.73 -11.65
N ILE A 57 6.86 -16.59 -11.44
CA ILE A 57 5.80 -17.20 -12.24
C ILE A 57 4.71 -16.15 -12.53
N ILE A 58 4.13 -16.23 -13.74
CA ILE A 58 2.93 -15.50 -14.11
C ILE A 58 1.83 -16.51 -14.34
N TYR A 59 0.70 -16.35 -13.66
CA TYR A 59 -0.47 -17.23 -13.82
C TYR A 59 -1.77 -16.43 -13.84
N GLY A 60 -2.89 -17.10 -14.10
CA GLY A 60 -4.22 -16.48 -14.19
C GLY A 60 -4.63 -16.13 -15.62
N GLY A 61 -5.90 -15.75 -15.78
CA GLY A 61 -6.54 -15.55 -17.07
C GLY A 61 -6.69 -16.84 -17.87
N ALA A 62 -6.94 -16.73 -19.17
CA ALA A 62 -7.10 -17.87 -20.07
C ALA A 62 -5.76 -18.48 -20.55
N ALA A 63 -4.62 -17.81 -20.30
CA ALA A 63 -3.31 -18.24 -20.75
C ALA A 63 -2.64 -19.22 -19.77
N THR A 64 -1.79 -20.10 -20.31
CA THR A 64 -1.00 -21.03 -19.49
C THR A 64 -0.03 -20.28 -18.56
N PRO A 65 0.29 -20.84 -17.37
CA PRO A 65 1.31 -20.27 -16.50
C PRO A 65 2.67 -20.18 -17.21
N GLU A 66 3.35 -19.06 -17.05
CA GLU A 66 4.66 -18.81 -17.67
C GLU A 66 5.71 -18.58 -16.59
N LEU A 67 6.87 -19.22 -16.79
CA LEU A 67 8.01 -19.06 -15.90
C LEU A 67 8.86 -17.89 -16.36
N ILE A 68 9.17 -17.01 -15.42
CA ILE A 68 9.92 -15.79 -15.68
C ILE A 68 11.16 -15.66 -14.78
N ALA A 69 12.06 -14.80 -15.20
CA ALA A 69 13.16 -14.29 -14.40
C ALA A 69 13.11 -12.76 -14.45
N VAL A 70 13.25 -12.13 -13.32
CA VAL A 70 13.22 -10.66 -13.16
C VAL A 70 14.55 -10.22 -12.54
N ASP A 71 15.02 -9.00 -12.84
CA ASP A 71 16.18 -8.44 -12.16
C ASP A 71 15.91 -8.34 -10.65
N GLY A 72 16.74 -9.01 -9.84
CA GLY A 72 16.52 -9.12 -8.40
C GLY A 72 16.71 -7.80 -7.66
N ASN A 73 17.62 -6.94 -8.14
CA ASN A 73 17.89 -5.65 -7.52
C ASN A 73 16.76 -4.65 -7.80
N ALA A 74 16.35 -4.55 -9.06
CA ALA A 74 15.22 -3.70 -9.45
C ALA A 74 13.95 -4.11 -8.72
N LEU A 75 13.66 -5.42 -8.64
CA LEU A 75 12.51 -5.96 -7.93
C LEU A 75 12.56 -5.67 -6.42
N PHE A 76 13.73 -5.81 -5.79
CA PHE A 76 13.91 -5.49 -4.37
C PHE A 76 13.59 -4.01 -4.06
N HIS A 77 14.06 -3.09 -4.91
CA HIS A 77 13.74 -1.66 -4.75
C HIS A 77 12.28 -1.34 -5.04
N ALA A 78 11.65 -2.05 -5.98
CA ALA A 78 10.24 -1.89 -6.28
C ALA A 78 9.37 -2.37 -5.10
N LEU A 79 9.69 -3.52 -4.50
CA LEU A 79 8.98 -4.07 -3.34
C LEU A 79 9.05 -3.20 -2.07
N LYS A 80 9.99 -2.27 -1.97
CA LYS A 80 10.02 -1.29 -0.87
C LYS A 80 8.95 -0.22 -0.98
N LYS A 81 8.36 -0.03 -2.16
CA LYS A 81 7.30 0.94 -2.40
C LYS A 81 5.96 0.27 -2.10
N GLU A 82 5.18 0.85 -1.20
CA GLU A 82 3.86 0.32 -0.85
C GLU A 82 2.92 0.24 -2.06
N ALA A 83 2.95 1.25 -2.92
CA ALA A 83 2.19 1.26 -4.16
C ALA A 83 2.44 0.03 -5.06
N PHE A 84 3.62 -0.62 -4.97
CA PHE A 84 3.91 -1.82 -5.75
C PHE A 84 3.06 -3.03 -5.35
N HIS A 85 2.64 -3.10 -4.09
CA HIS A 85 1.82 -4.20 -3.55
C HIS A 85 0.33 -4.04 -3.86
N GLY A 86 -0.14 -2.78 -3.91
CA GLY A 86 -1.56 -2.44 -4.08
C GLY A 86 -1.90 -1.88 -5.46
N SER A 87 -1.04 -1.99 -6.48
CA SER A 87 -1.33 -1.43 -7.81
C SER A 87 -1.24 -2.46 -8.93
N VAL A 88 -1.88 -2.12 -10.04
CA VAL A 88 -1.76 -2.87 -11.29
C VAL A 88 -0.42 -2.53 -11.94
N LEU A 89 0.37 -3.55 -12.22
CA LEU A 89 1.71 -3.45 -12.78
C LEU A 89 1.70 -3.80 -14.27
N ASP A 90 2.49 -3.08 -15.05
CA ASP A 90 2.76 -3.43 -16.44
C ASP A 90 4.02 -4.29 -16.52
N LEU A 91 3.82 -5.58 -16.77
CA LEU A 91 4.92 -6.54 -16.94
C LEU A 91 5.24 -6.71 -18.41
N GLU A 92 6.48 -6.39 -18.78
CA GLU A 92 6.98 -6.61 -20.13
C GLU A 92 7.69 -7.96 -20.22
N LEU A 93 7.15 -8.84 -21.04
CA LEU A 93 7.71 -10.17 -21.32
C LEU A 93 7.93 -10.31 -22.82
N ASP A 94 9.18 -10.46 -23.24
CA ASP A 94 9.57 -10.62 -24.66
C ASP A 94 8.95 -9.55 -25.59
N GLY A 95 8.88 -8.29 -25.12
CA GLY A 95 8.31 -7.17 -25.88
C GLY A 95 6.77 -7.08 -25.87
N LYS A 96 6.10 -7.94 -25.11
CA LYS A 96 4.64 -7.88 -24.88
C LYS A 96 4.38 -7.37 -23.47
N THR A 97 3.57 -6.34 -23.36
CA THR A 97 3.13 -5.81 -22.06
C THR A 97 1.85 -6.53 -21.63
N GLN A 98 1.82 -6.99 -20.38
CA GLN A 98 0.68 -7.65 -19.75
C GLN A 98 0.39 -6.95 -18.42
N GLN A 99 -0.90 -6.74 -18.11
CA GLN A 99 -1.30 -6.23 -16.80
C GLN A 99 -1.33 -7.36 -15.79
N VAL A 100 -0.61 -7.16 -14.70
CA VAL A 100 -0.46 -8.14 -13.63
C VAL A 100 -0.58 -7.48 -12.27
N LEU A 101 -0.95 -8.27 -11.28
CA LEU A 101 -0.91 -7.91 -9.86
C LEU A 101 0.15 -8.74 -9.16
N LEU A 102 0.89 -8.13 -8.24
CA LEU A 102 1.75 -8.87 -7.32
C LEU A 102 0.87 -9.69 -6.36
N ARG A 103 0.99 -11.01 -6.41
CA ARG A 103 0.19 -11.89 -5.54
C ARG A 103 0.95 -12.31 -4.29
N ASP A 104 2.21 -12.70 -4.47
CA ASP A 104 3.07 -13.12 -3.37
C ASP A 104 4.53 -12.89 -3.71
N PHE A 105 5.35 -12.76 -2.69
CA PHE A 105 6.80 -12.68 -2.84
C PHE A 105 7.49 -13.31 -1.63
N GLN A 106 8.65 -13.89 -1.87
CA GLN A 106 9.46 -14.51 -0.84
C GLN A 106 10.77 -13.78 -0.69
N MET A 107 11.06 -13.30 0.50
CA MET A 107 12.31 -12.65 0.84
C MET A 107 13.27 -13.63 1.53
N HIS A 108 14.55 -13.41 1.36
CA HIS A 108 15.57 -14.14 2.12
C HIS A 108 15.59 -13.61 3.58
N ALA A 109 15.71 -14.52 4.57
CA ALA A 109 15.56 -14.20 5.98
C ALA A 109 16.49 -13.08 6.49
N TYR A 110 17.74 -12.98 5.97
CA TYR A 110 18.70 -11.96 6.42
C TYR A 110 19.41 -11.21 5.28
N LYS A 111 19.35 -11.71 4.03
CA LYS A 111 19.93 -11.02 2.87
C LYS A 111 18.86 -10.18 2.19
N GLN A 112 19.24 -9.04 1.67
CA GLN A 112 18.37 -8.19 0.83
C GLN A 112 18.22 -8.82 -0.57
N LEU A 113 17.59 -9.99 -0.61
CA LEU A 113 17.41 -10.79 -1.82
C LEU A 113 15.99 -11.34 -1.87
N VAL A 114 15.34 -11.15 -3.01
CA VAL A 114 14.05 -11.76 -3.31
C VAL A 114 14.28 -13.19 -3.81
N LEU A 115 13.65 -14.15 -3.19
CA LEU A 115 13.79 -15.57 -3.53
C LEU A 115 12.83 -16.00 -4.63
N HIS A 116 11.61 -15.51 -4.61
CA HIS A 116 10.55 -15.82 -5.57
C HIS A 116 9.56 -14.67 -5.66
N VAL A 117 8.88 -14.55 -6.80
CA VAL A 117 7.80 -13.59 -7.02
C VAL A 117 6.69 -14.25 -7.85
N ASP A 118 5.46 -14.02 -7.43
CA ASP A 118 4.26 -14.52 -8.06
C ASP A 118 3.44 -13.36 -8.62
N PHE A 119 3.20 -13.37 -9.92
CA PHE A 119 2.34 -12.41 -10.59
C PHE A 119 1.07 -13.09 -11.08
N GLN A 120 -0.05 -12.43 -10.86
CA GLN A 120 -1.35 -12.85 -11.36
C GLN A 120 -1.78 -11.93 -12.51
N ARG A 121 -2.13 -12.51 -13.67
CA ARG A 121 -2.74 -11.76 -14.77
C ARG A 121 -4.10 -11.25 -14.36
N ILE A 122 -4.42 -10.05 -14.76
CA ILE A 122 -5.66 -9.38 -14.41
C ILE A 122 -6.50 -9.18 -15.65
N ASP A 123 -7.79 -9.49 -15.52
CA ASP A 123 -8.83 -9.13 -16.47
C ASP A 123 -9.63 -7.95 -15.88
N ALA A 124 -9.76 -6.85 -16.62
CA ALA A 124 -10.39 -5.63 -16.13
C ALA A 124 -11.87 -5.82 -15.69
N SER A 125 -12.51 -6.90 -16.14
CA SER A 125 -13.92 -7.22 -15.86
C SER A 125 -14.13 -8.12 -14.64
N GLN A 126 -13.07 -8.71 -14.08
CA GLN A 126 -13.19 -9.65 -12.97
C GLN A 126 -12.79 -9.00 -11.65
N PRO A 127 -13.56 -9.23 -10.55
CA PRO A 127 -13.14 -8.81 -9.23
C PRO A 127 -11.88 -9.56 -8.80
N ILE A 128 -10.96 -8.85 -8.21
CA ILE A 128 -9.73 -9.39 -7.65
C ILE A 128 -9.76 -9.35 -6.14
N HIS A 129 -9.15 -10.34 -5.50
CA HIS A 129 -8.91 -10.37 -4.07
C HIS A 129 -7.46 -10.03 -3.82
N THR A 130 -7.19 -9.00 -3.04
CA THR A 130 -5.82 -8.60 -2.72
C THR A 130 -5.74 -8.04 -1.31
N LYS A 131 -4.52 -8.00 -0.77
CA LYS A 131 -4.23 -7.38 0.51
C LYS A 131 -3.82 -5.94 0.29
N VAL A 132 -4.42 -5.02 1.03
CA VAL A 132 -4.14 -3.59 1.00
C VAL A 132 -3.60 -3.16 2.35
N ALA A 133 -2.54 -2.36 2.36
CA ALA A 133 -1.92 -1.83 3.57
C ALA A 133 -2.86 -0.85 4.30
N LEU A 134 -2.81 -0.88 5.64
CA LEU A 134 -3.54 0.05 6.51
C LEU A 134 -2.59 1.13 7.02
N HIS A 135 -2.92 2.39 6.76
CA HIS A 135 -2.20 3.55 7.28
C HIS A 135 -2.92 4.16 8.46
N PHE A 136 -2.29 4.09 9.62
CA PHE A 136 -2.84 4.64 10.86
C PHE A 136 -2.43 6.10 11.01
N ILE A 137 -3.42 6.98 11.14
CA ILE A 137 -3.21 8.41 11.35
C ILE A 137 -3.77 8.85 12.69
N ASN A 138 -3.24 9.98 13.21
CA ASN A 138 -3.72 10.62 14.45
C ASN A 138 -3.60 9.77 15.73
N ALA A 139 -2.73 8.77 15.77
CA ALA A 139 -2.52 7.95 16.97
C ALA A 139 -2.10 8.81 18.18
N ASP A 140 -1.16 9.75 17.96
CA ASP A 140 -0.63 10.64 19.02
C ASP A 140 -1.65 11.68 19.51
N VAL A 141 -2.69 11.97 18.74
CA VAL A 141 -3.74 12.94 19.04
C VAL A 141 -4.91 12.29 19.79
N SER A 142 -5.01 10.97 19.76
CA SER A 142 -6.12 10.21 20.34
C SER A 142 -6.26 10.47 21.85
N PRO A 143 -7.50 10.53 22.38
CA PRO A 143 -7.76 10.62 23.81
C PRO A 143 -7.11 9.49 24.62
N ALA A 144 -7.03 8.29 24.02
CA ALA A 144 -6.37 7.14 24.62
C ALA A 144 -4.91 7.43 25.00
N VAL A 145 -4.15 8.05 24.09
CA VAL A 145 -2.73 8.35 24.33
C VAL A 145 -2.57 9.61 25.17
N LYS A 146 -3.29 10.71 24.85
CA LYS A 146 -3.13 12.01 25.54
C LYS A 146 -3.66 12.04 26.96
N LEU A 147 -4.81 11.43 27.22
CA LEU A 147 -5.46 11.51 28.53
C LEU A 147 -5.07 10.35 29.43
N SER A 148 -4.97 9.14 28.88
CA SER A 148 -4.79 7.92 29.68
C SER A 148 -3.40 7.29 29.53
N GLY A 149 -2.51 7.86 28.70
CA GLY A 149 -1.18 7.29 28.45
C GLY A 149 -1.25 5.86 27.91
N ALA A 150 -2.36 5.49 27.23
CA ALA A 150 -2.55 4.16 26.69
C ALA A 150 -1.61 3.93 25.48
N ILE A 151 -1.25 2.67 25.28
CA ILE A 151 -0.46 2.23 24.13
C ILE A 151 -1.42 1.72 23.06
N VAL A 152 -1.31 2.26 21.86
CA VAL A 152 -2.06 1.77 20.70
C VAL A 152 -1.27 0.66 20.02
N SER A 153 -1.87 -0.52 19.94
CA SER A 153 -1.30 -1.68 19.26
C SER A 153 -2.04 -1.94 17.95
N HIS A 154 -1.31 -2.02 16.85
CA HIS A 154 -1.85 -2.40 15.56
C HIS A 154 -1.94 -3.93 15.50
N VAL A 155 -3.14 -4.46 15.35
CA VAL A 155 -3.41 -5.91 15.28
C VAL A 155 -3.32 -6.39 13.83
N LEU A 156 -3.86 -5.60 12.91
CA LEU A 156 -3.80 -5.85 11.48
C LEU A 156 -3.07 -4.71 10.79
N ASN A 157 -2.09 -5.04 9.96
CA ASN A 157 -1.38 -4.07 9.12
C ASN A 157 -1.85 -4.10 7.67
N GLU A 158 -2.54 -5.18 7.27
CA GLU A 158 -3.07 -5.41 5.94
C GLU A 158 -4.50 -5.92 6.03
N LEU A 159 -5.35 -5.51 5.08
CA LEU A 159 -6.73 -5.94 4.98
C LEU A 159 -6.98 -6.61 3.63
N GLU A 160 -7.61 -7.79 3.64
CA GLU A 160 -8.01 -8.47 2.42
C GLU A 160 -9.29 -7.85 1.86
N VAL A 161 -9.19 -7.33 0.63
CA VAL A 161 -10.29 -6.66 -0.06
C VAL A 161 -10.58 -7.32 -1.39
N SER A 162 -11.84 -7.22 -1.81
CA SER A 162 -12.31 -7.59 -3.14
C SER A 162 -12.77 -6.34 -3.86
N CYS A 163 -12.16 -6.06 -5.00
CA CYS A 163 -12.48 -4.89 -5.82
C CYS A 163 -12.21 -5.15 -7.30
N LEU A 164 -12.67 -4.25 -8.17
CA LEU A 164 -12.25 -4.23 -9.57
C LEU A 164 -10.84 -3.64 -9.69
N PRO A 165 -10.01 -4.08 -10.65
CA PRO A 165 -8.64 -3.61 -10.82
C PRO A 165 -8.49 -2.08 -10.91
N GLY A 166 -9.44 -1.42 -11.58
CA GLY A 166 -9.45 0.05 -11.73
C GLY A 166 -9.90 0.83 -10.47
N LYS A 167 -10.31 0.15 -9.40
CA LYS A 167 -10.74 0.75 -8.12
C LYS A 167 -9.90 0.26 -6.95
N LEU A 168 -8.75 -0.32 -7.21
CA LEU A 168 -7.85 -0.81 -6.19
C LEU A 168 -7.16 0.37 -5.49
N PRO A 169 -7.35 0.59 -4.17
CA PRO A 169 -6.64 1.62 -3.44
C PRO A 169 -5.21 1.17 -3.10
N GLU A 170 -4.26 2.08 -3.11
CA GLU A 170 -2.88 1.79 -2.69
C GLU A 170 -2.79 1.50 -1.18
N PHE A 171 -3.57 2.23 -0.38
CA PHE A 171 -3.68 2.06 1.07
C PHE A 171 -5.07 2.46 1.55
N ILE A 172 -5.43 2.02 2.75
CA ILE A 172 -6.66 2.41 3.46
C ILE A 172 -6.26 3.18 4.71
N THR A 173 -6.79 4.40 4.87
CA THR A 173 -6.50 5.25 6.02
C THR A 173 -7.41 4.89 7.19
N VAL A 174 -6.80 4.66 8.36
CA VAL A 174 -7.50 4.40 9.62
C VAL A 174 -7.28 5.59 10.56
N ASP A 175 -8.32 6.34 10.84
CA ASP A 175 -8.25 7.48 11.76
C ASP A 175 -8.48 7.04 13.21
N LEU A 176 -7.47 7.24 14.05
CA LEU A 176 -7.48 6.91 15.47
C LEU A 176 -7.81 8.11 16.38
N SER A 177 -8.23 9.25 15.80
CA SER A 177 -8.49 10.48 16.57
C SER A 177 -9.57 10.34 17.64
N LYS A 178 -10.49 9.40 17.49
CA LYS A 178 -11.62 9.15 18.42
C LYS A 178 -11.41 7.95 19.34
N LEU A 179 -10.25 7.32 19.29
CA LEU A 179 -9.97 6.11 20.05
C LEU A 179 -9.80 6.44 21.53
N GLU A 180 -10.60 5.82 22.40
CA GLU A 180 -10.53 5.91 23.84
C GLU A 180 -9.71 4.75 24.45
N ALA A 181 -9.27 4.93 25.68
CA ALA A 181 -8.50 3.92 26.38
C ALA A 181 -9.35 2.65 26.65
N GLY A 182 -8.80 1.49 26.29
CA GLY A 182 -9.50 0.21 26.39
C GLY A 182 -10.44 -0.10 25.23
N GLN A 183 -10.59 0.79 24.25
CA GLN A 183 -11.37 0.53 23.04
C GLN A 183 -10.56 -0.13 21.93
N SER A 184 -11.28 -0.76 21.01
CA SER A 184 -10.73 -1.37 19.80
C SER A 184 -11.45 -0.82 18.57
N VAL A 185 -10.71 -0.62 17.49
CA VAL A 185 -11.24 -0.27 16.17
C VAL A 185 -11.42 -1.57 15.39
N HIS A 186 -12.59 -1.75 14.81
CA HIS A 186 -12.94 -2.91 14.02
C HIS A 186 -12.96 -2.59 12.52
N VAL A 187 -12.97 -3.62 11.68
CA VAL A 187 -13.02 -3.47 10.23
C VAL A 187 -14.30 -2.76 9.77
N SER A 188 -15.41 -2.93 10.49
CA SER A 188 -16.69 -2.22 10.23
C SER A 188 -16.62 -0.71 10.41
N ASP A 189 -15.67 -0.21 11.21
CA ASP A 189 -15.51 1.21 11.50
C ASP A 189 -14.65 1.94 10.44
N LEU A 190 -14.10 1.20 9.47
CA LEU A 190 -13.21 1.74 8.45
C LEU A 190 -13.98 2.46 7.34
N SER A 191 -13.47 3.60 6.93
CA SER A 191 -13.95 4.31 5.75
C SER A 191 -13.38 3.68 4.48
N LEU A 192 -14.16 2.83 3.82
CA LEU A 192 -13.75 2.18 2.57
C LEU A 192 -14.06 3.08 1.37
N PRO A 193 -13.18 3.13 0.36
CA PRO A 193 -13.46 3.82 -0.90
C PRO A 193 -14.55 3.09 -1.70
N GLU A 194 -15.17 3.81 -2.64
CA GLU A 194 -16.26 3.26 -3.45
C GLU A 194 -15.83 2.09 -4.32
N GLY A 195 -16.56 0.97 -4.21
CA GLY A 195 -16.32 -0.23 -5.01
C GLY A 195 -15.29 -1.20 -4.43
N VAL A 196 -14.87 -0.99 -3.19
CA VAL A 196 -14.05 -1.91 -2.41
C VAL A 196 -14.93 -2.61 -1.38
N SER A 197 -14.90 -3.93 -1.33
CA SER A 197 -15.57 -4.75 -0.33
C SER A 197 -14.53 -5.55 0.45
N VAL A 198 -14.71 -5.62 1.77
CA VAL A 198 -13.83 -6.43 2.62
C VAL A 198 -14.23 -7.89 2.52
N VAL A 199 -13.25 -8.75 2.37
CA VAL A 199 -13.44 -10.21 2.47
C VAL A 199 -13.42 -10.59 3.94
N ALA A 200 -14.61 -10.57 4.57
CA ALA A 200 -14.73 -10.94 5.98
C ALA A 200 -14.64 -12.45 6.15
N HIS A 201 -13.62 -12.92 6.84
CA HIS A 201 -13.49 -14.34 7.26
C HIS A 201 -14.30 -14.62 8.54
N GLY A 202 -15.59 -14.30 8.55
CA GLY A 202 -16.60 -14.76 9.52
C GLY A 202 -16.87 -13.90 10.75
N LYS A 203 -15.92 -13.17 11.31
CA LYS A 203 -16.11 -12.24 12.45
C LYS A 203 -15.48 -10.91 12.16
N ASP A 204 -16.07 -9.86 12.74
CA ASP A 204 -15.51 -8.51 12.69
C ASP A 204 -14.11 -8.51 13.30
N GLN A 205 -13.10 -8.26 12.47
CA GLN A 205 -11.71 -8.34 12.91
C GLN A 205 -11.30 -7.02 13.57
N THR A 206 -10.58 -7.12 14.67
CA THR A 206 -9.98 -5.95 15.31
C THR A 206 -8.77 -5.48 14.53
N VAL A 207 -8.76 -4.21 14.16
CA VAL A 207 -7.69 -3.56 13.39
C VAL A 207 -6.64 -2.95 14.32
N ALA A 208 -7.09 -2.21 15.32
CA ALA A 208 -6.24 -1.60 16.33
C ALA A 208 -6.89 -1.68 17.69
N THR A 209 -6.09 -1.76 18.75
CA THR A 209 -6.58 -1.76 20.13
C THR A 209 -5.73 -0.82 20.98
N SER A 210 -6.38 -0.13 21.91
CA SER A 210 -5.70 0.67 22.91
C SER A 210 -5.67 -0.07 24.26
N SER A 211 -4.51 -0.17 24.88
CA SER A 211 -4.34 -0.79 26.18
C SER A 211 -3.63 0.13 27.14
N ILE A 212 -4.13 0.19 28.37
CA ILE A 212 -3.47 0.94 29.46
C ILE A 212 -2.39 0.04 30.06
N PRO A 213 -1.12 0.45 30.11
CA PRO A 213 -0.07 -0.30 30.75
C PRO A 213 -0.36 -0.46 32.25
N ARG A 214 -0.20 -1.67 32.80
CA ARG A 214 -0.54 -1.98 34.19
C ARG A 214 0.14 -1.11 35.26
N GLY A 215 1.17 -0.34 34.90
CA GLY A 215 1.86 0.57 35.80
C GLY A 215 1.22 1.97 35.93
N ALA A 216 0.36 2.37 35.00
CA ALA A 216 -0.30 3.68 35.03
C ALA A 216 -1.58 3.67 35.91
N ALA A 217 -2.25 2.54 36.02
CA ALA A 217 -3.47 2.39 36.82
C ALA A 217 -3.24 2.50 38.35
N THR A 218 -1.99 2.33 38.81
CA THR A 218 -1.65 2.43 40.25
C THR A 218 -1.34 3.84 40.72
N ALA A 219 -1.15 4.81 39.80
CA ALA A 219 -0.85 6.21 40.20
C ALA A 219 -2.11 7.00 40.51
N GLU A 220 -3.26 6.66 39.96
CA GLU A 220 -4.53 7.36 40.21
C GLU A 220 -5.25 6.91 41.49
N ALA A 221 -5.05 5.63 41.86
CA ALA A 221 -5.61 5.07 43.11
C ALA A 221 -4.83 5.45 44.39
N ALA A 222 -3.67 6.11 44.26
CA ALA A 222 -2.85 6.56 45.40
C ALA A 222 -2.98 8.09 45.69
N ALA A 223 -3.85 8.81 44.97
CA ALA A 223 -4.07 10.24 45.08
C ALA A 223 -5.47 10.60 45.67
N GLU A 224 -6.22 9.63 46.21
CA GLU A 224 -7.50 9.83 46.88
C GLU A 224 -7.39 9.62 48.41
#